data_79e02b98fd822dfb456a305ef6731d6d
#
_entry.id   79e02b98fd822dfb456a305ef6731d6d
#
_cell.length_a   1.000
_cell.length_b   1.000
_cell.length_c   1.000
_cell.angle_alpha   90.00
_cell.angle_beta   90.00
_cell.angle_gamma   90.00
#
_symmetry.space_group_name_H-M   'P 1'
#
loop_
_entity.id
_entity.type
_entity.pdbx_description
1 polymer ?
#
loop_
_entity_poly.entity_id
_entity_poly.type
_entity_poly.pdbx_seq_one_letter_code
_entity_poly.pdbx_strand_id
1 'polypeptide(L)'
;MTRFRVLLLLIFFVAVLGVAFAGYRTYNYIEHDPNFCASCHLMATAWTTWKQGPHNKFDCHVCHQQNIQDRTRIVWRWAISDVKNVPPHTRLNRRVCEECHLNDKTKWPQISKTAGHELHVKRANLECLSCHLPSLHAVKPTTKECVTCHSKASANIGGMKAFHCTMCHQFIAKADGLKPASETCVGCHGGMSLKGETFPAQAPMQFGCAACHKPHSRPLLSFSDCLACHPKITEDRRHFERKALTKCVTCHKPHDWKAVTVSTTKS
;
A
#
# COMPACT_ATOMS: atom_id res chain seq x y z
N MET A 1 -8.72 -71.59 23.43
CA MET A 1 -9.47 -70.32 23.68
C MET A 1 -8.54 -69.11 23.84
N THR A 2 -7.36 -69.21 24.38
CA THR A 2 -6.42 -68.06 24.57
C THR A 2 -5.87 -67.42 23.27
N ARG A 3 -5.49 -68.28 22.29
CA ARG A 3 -4.94 -67.77 21.02
C ARG A 3 -5.97 -66.98 20.21
N PHE A 4 -7.22 -67.38 20.20
CA PHE A 4 -8.30 -66.66 19.51
C PHE A 4 -8.60 -65.34 20.18
N ARG A 5 -8.59 -65.20 21.49
CA ARG A 5 -8.75 -63.99 22.24
C ARG A 5 -7.60 -63.02 21.97
N VAL A 6 -6.36 -63.49 21.90
CA VAL A 6 -5.20 -62.68 21.57
C VAL A 6 -5.31 -62.09 20.12
N LEU A 7 -5.74 -62.94 19.18
CA LEU A 7 -5.97 -62.49 17.80
C LEU A 7 -7.03 -61.41 17.71
N LEU A 8 -8.16 -61.57 18.41
CA LEU A 8 -9.22 -60.54 18.45
C LEU A 8 -8.74 -59.23 19.06
N LEU A 9 -7.94 -59.28 20.12
CA LEU A 9 -7.36 -58.09 20.75
C LEU A 9 -6.37 -57.41 19.80
N LEU A 10 -5.57 -58.14 19.06
CA LEU A 10 -4.66 -57.58 18.06
C LEU A 10 -5.43 -56.91 16.93
N ILE A 11 -6.48 -57.55 16.40
CA ILE A 11 -7.33 -56.96 15.36
C ILE A 11 -7.99 -55.68 15.87
N PHE A 12 -8.55 -55.74 17.09
CA PHE A 12 -9.14 -54.55 17.73
C PHE A 12 -8.13 -53.43 17.89
N PHE A 13 -6.93 -53.70 18.36
CA PHE A 13 -5.87 -52.74 18.55
C PHE A 13 -5.44 -52.11 17.22
N VAL A 14 -5.24 -52.90 16.16
CA VAL A 14 -4.93 -52.43 14.82
C VAL A 14 -6.07 -51.55 14.26
N ALA A 15 -7.32 -51.97 14.49
CA ALA A 15 -8.47 -51.15 14.07
C ALA A 15 -8.51 -49.79 14.79
N VAL A 16 -8.27 -49.76 16.09
CA VAL A 16 -8.19 -48.53 16.89
C VAL A 16 -7.06 -47.62 16.39
N LEU A 17 -5.88 -48.17 16.15
CA LEU A 17 -4.77 -47.44 15.58
C LEU A 17 -5.09 -46.90 14.20
N GLY A 18 -5.75 -47.67 13.34
CA GLY A 18 -6.20 -47.27 12.03
C GLY A 18 -7.17 -46.07 12.07
N VAL A 19 -8.16 -46.14 12.97
CA VAL A 19 -9.12 -45.04 13.19
C VAL A 19 -8.42 -43.79 13.74
N ALA A 20 -7.53 -43.97 14.72
CA ALA A 20 -6.76 -42.86 15.29
C ALA A 20 -5.86 -42.19 14.23
N PHE A 21 -5.20 -42.98 13.39
CA PHE A 21 -4.37 -42.46 12.29
C PHE A 21 -5.22 -41.73 11.24
N ALA A 22 -6.35 -42.31 10.84
CA ALA A 22 -7.27 -41.68 9.90
C ALA A 22 -7.82 -40.35 10.46
N GLY A 23 -8.21 -40.35 11.74
CA GLY A 23 -8.66 -39.15 12.44
C GLY A 23 -7.58 -38.06 12.47
N TYR A 24 -6.35 -38.43 12.82
CA TYR A 24 -5.21 -37.51 12.82
C TYR A 24 -4.94 -36.95 11.42
N ARG A 25 -4.96 -37.75 10.38
CA ARG A 25 -4.75 -37.32 9.00
C ARG A 25 -5.84 -36.38 8.54
N THR A 26 -7.09 -36.67 8.86
CA THR A 26 -8.25 -35.83 8.56
C THR A 26 -8.15 -34.48 9.29
N TYR A 27 -7.85 -34.53 10.59
CA TYR A 27 -7.64 -33.34 11.40
C TYR A 27 -6.52 -32.45 10.79
N ASN A 28 -5.37 -33.06 10.49
CA ASN A 28 -4.23 -32.33 9.94
C ASN A 28 -4.53 -31.70 8.57
N TYR A 29 -5.29 -32.39 7.72
CA TYR A 29 -5.75 -31.87 6.44
C TYR A 29 -6.69 -30.67 6.61
N ILE A 30 -7.65 -30.76 7.51
CA ILE A 30 -8.62 -29.67 7.76
C ILE A 30 -7.95 -28.45 8.41
N GLU A 31 -7.03 -28.66 9.34
CA GLU A 31 -6.46 -27.58 10.15
C GLU A 31 -5.25 -26.91 9.53
N HIS A 32 -4.43 -27.67 8.81
CA HIS A 32 -3.10 -27.20 8.40
C HIS A 32 -2.85 -27.23 6.89
N ASP A 33 -3.74 -27.87 6.11
CA ASP A 33 -3.57 -27.92 4.67
C ASP A 33 -4.46 -26.86 3.98
N PRO A 34 -3.89 -25.81 3.37
CA PRO A 34 -4.67 -24.81 2.65
C PRO A 34 -5.51 -25.37 1.50
N ASN A 35 -5.18 -26.56 1.00
CA ASN A 35 -5.95 -27.22 -0.06
C ASN A 35 -7.34 -27.65 0.43
N PHE A 36 -7.53 -27.84 1.74
CA PHE A 36 -8.87 -28.03 2.28
C PHE A 36 -9.79 -26.85 1.96
N CYS A 37 -9.32 -25.63 2.19
CA CYS A 37 -10.09 -24.43 1.84
C CYS A 37 -10.31 -24.30 0.34
N ALA A 38 -9.31 -24.66 -0.46
CA ALA A 38 -9.36 -24.66 -1.93
C ALA A 38 -10.33 -25.68 -2.52
N SER A 39 -10.73 -26.71 -1.76
CA SER A 39 -11.71 -27.71 -2.19
C SER A 39 -13.11 -27.11 -2.42
N CYS A 40 -13.38 -25.92 -1.89
CA CYS A 40 -14.61 -25.17 -2.14
C CYS A 40 -14.41 -24.15 -3.26
N HIS A 41 -15.24 -24.20 -4.31
CA HIS A 41 -15.15 -23.30 -5.44
C HIS A 41 -15.26 -21.81 -5.06
N LEU A 42 -15.99 -21.48 -3.99
CA LEU A 42 -16.14 -20.13 -3.48
C LEU A 42 -14.84 -19.57 -2.86
N MET A 43 -13.91 -20.44 -2.47
CA MET A 43 -12.63 -20.06 -1.90
C MET A 43 -11.50 -19.92 -2.95
N ALA A 44 -11.78 -20.27 -4.20
CA ALA A 44 -10.75 -20.32 -5.25
C ALA A 44 -10.01 -18.99 -5.42
N THR A 45 -10.73 -17.86 -5.44
CA THR A 45 -10.11 -16.53 -5.55
C THR A 45 -9.26 -16.19 -4.33
N ALA A 46 -9.78 -16.43 -3.13
CA ALA A 46 -9.06 -16.17 -1.88
C ALA A 46 -7.78 -17.01 -1.80
N TRP A 47 -7.89 -18.30 -2.12
CA TRP A 47 -6.75 -19.22 -2.14
C TRP A 47 -5.70 -18.83 -3.18
N THR A 48 -6.11 -18.47 -4.41
CA THR A 48 -5.18 -18.04 -5.46
C THR A 48 -4.44 -16.77 -5.05
N THR A 49 -5.15 -15.80 -4.48
CA THR A 49 -4.56 -14.54 -4.02
C THR A 49 -3.60 -14.76 -2.86
N TRP A 50 -3.99 -15.63 -1.90
CA TRP A 50 -3.11 -16.02 -0.80
C TRP A 50 -1.84 -16.72 -1.31
N LYS A 51 -1.98 -17.69 -2.23
CA LYS A 51 -0.85 -18.45 -2.78
C LYS A 51 0.18 -17.56 -3.48
N GLN A 52 -0.27 -16.48 -4.10
CA GLN A 52 0.59 -15.47 -4.73
C GLN A 52 1.05 -14.38 -3.76
N GLY A 53 0.45 -14.32 -2.58
CA GLY A 53 0.71 -13.30 -1.58
C GLY A 53 1.94 -13.57 -0.71
N PRO A 54 2.37 -12.58 0.07
CA PRO A 54 3.53 -12.71 0.96
C PRO A 54 3.29 -13.65 2.15
N HIS A 55 2.05 -13.99 2.46
CA HIS A 55 1.66 -14.86 3.57
C HIS A 55 1.43 -16.32 3.16
N ASN A 56 1.85 -16.74 1.97
CA ASN A 56 1.63 -18.08 1.42
C ASN A 56 2.33 -19.23 2.20
N LYS A 57 3.16 -18.89 3.17
CA LYS A 57 3.86 -19.86 4.05
C LYS A 57 3.10 -20.18 5.32
N PHE A 58 2.01 -19.48 5.58
CA PHE A 58 1.16 -19.69 6.75
C PHE A 58 -0.12 -20.39 6.34
N ASP A 59 -0.61 -21.30 7.16
CA ASP A 59 -1.94 -21.85 6.95
C ASP A 59 -3.03 -20.81 7.25
N CYS A 60 -4.23 -21.09 6.76
CA CYS A 60 -5.33 -20.13 6.85
C CYS A 60 -5.74 -19.84 8.30
N HIS A 61 -5.61 -20.83 9.19
CA HIS A 61 -6.05 -20.72 10.58
C HIS A 61 -5.11 -19.88 11.46
N VAL A 62 -3.91 -19.55 11.00
CA VAL A 62 -3.04 -18.57 11.68
C VAL A 62 -3.76 -17.22 11.79
N CYS A 63 -4.45 -16.82 10.72
CA CYS A 63 -5.20 -15.57 10.69
C CYS A 63 -6.70 -15.79 10.97
N HIS A 64 -7.29 -16.85 10.40
CA HIS A 64 -8.70 -17.20 10.55
C HIS A 64 -8.93 -18.05 11.80
N GLN A 65 -8.69 -17.45 12.96
CA GLN A 65 -8.89 -18.13 14.26
C GLN A 65 -10.39 -18.31 14.52
N GLN A 66 -10.82 -19.55 14.59
CA GLN A 66 -12.21 -19.91 14.83
C GLN A 66 -12.32 -20.80 16.05
N ASN A 67 -13.44 -20.72 16.76
CA ASN A 67 -13.76 -21.68 17.80
C ASN A 67 -14.19 -23.03 17.19
N ILE A 68 -14.17 -24.08 17.99
CA ILE A 68 -14.45 -25.44 17.53
C ILE A 68 -15.88 -25.59 16.99
N GLN A 69 -16.84 -24.82 17.50
CA GLN A 69 -18.23 -24.87 17.06
C GLN A 69 -18.38 -24.30 15.65
N ASP A 70 -17.71 -23.19 15.36
CA ASP A 70 -17.74 -22.57 14.04
C ASP A 70 -17.05 -23.45 12.99
N ARG A 71 -15.93 -24.08 13.36
CA ARG A 71 -15.23 -25.05 12.51
C ARG A 71 -16.10 -26.25 12.16
N THR A 72 -16.70 -26.87 13.17
CA THR A 72 -17.60 -28.02 12.97
C THR A 72 -18.79 -27.67 12.08
N ARG A 73 -19.36 -26.48 12.26
CA ARG A 73 -20.47 -25.97 11.44
C ARG A 73 -20.05 -25.78 9.98
N ILE A 74 -18.84 -25.28 9.72
CA ILE A 74 -18.33 -25.07 8.37
C ILE A 74 -18.10 -26.41 7.68
N VAL A 75 -17.41 -27.35 8.35
CA VAL A 75 -17.16 -28.68 7.80
C VAL A 75 -18.46 -29.43 7.53
N TRP A 76 -19.43 -29.34 8.44
CA TRP A 76 -20.75 -29.93 8.27
C TRP A 76 -21.48 -29.33 7.06
N ARG A 77 -21.50 -28.00 6.94
CA ARG A 77 -22.11 -27.33 5.78
C ARG A 77 -21.43 -27.71 4.47
N TRP A 78 -20.12 -27.78 4.46
CA TRP A 78 -19.36 -28.21 3.29
C TRP A 78 -19.73 -29.63 2.86
N ALA A 79 -19.90 -30.53 3.81
CA ALA A 79 -20.18 -31.95 3.54
C ALA A 79 -21.60 -32.23 3.05
N ILE A 80 -22.61 -31.45 3.52
CA ILE A 80 -24.03 -31.79 3.31
C ILE A 80 -24.83 -30.71 2.59
N SER A 81 -24.31 -29.51 2.38
CA SER A 81 -25.06 -28.37 1.83
C SER A 81 -24.41 -27.82 0.57
N ASP A 82 -25.24 -27.44 -0.41
CA ASP A 82 -24.80 -26.62 -1.52
C ASP A 82 -24.61 -25.16 -1.04
N VAL A 83 -23.39 -24.83 -0.62
CA VAL A 83 -23.06 -23.52 -0.06
C VAL A 83 -22.89 -22.54 -1.20
N LYS A 84 -23.84 -21.62 -1.39
CA LYS A 84 -23.79 -20.57 -2.43
C LYS A 84 -22.96 -19.37 -2.03
N ASN A 85 -22.76 -19.13 -0.75
CA ASN A 85 -21.98 -18.01 -0.22
C ASN A 85 -21.16 -18.43 0.98
N VAL A 86 -19.94 -17.93 1.10
CA VAL A 86 -19.15 -18.01 2.32
C VAL A 86 -19.43 -16.73 3.12
N PRO A 87 -20.26 -16.79 4.16
CA PRO A 87 -20.50 -15.62 5.00
C PRO A 87 -19.21 -15.23 5.72
N PRO A 88 -19.09 -13.98 6.20
CA PRO A 88 -18.01 -13.61 7.10
C PRO A 88 -17.99 -14.59 8.30
N HIS A 89 -16.98 -15.42 8.37
CA HIS A 89 -16.89 -16.52 9.34
C HIS A 89 -15.84 -16.26 10.42
N THR A 90 -15.05 -15.21 10.25
CA THR A 90 -14.11 -14.76 11.29
C THR A 90 -13.96 -13.25 11.26
N ARG A 91 -13.73 -12.69 12.43
CA ARG A 91 -13.30 -11.30 12.57
C ARG A 91 -11.81 -11.31 12.84
N LEU A 92 -11.03 -10.81 11.89
CA LEU A 92 -9.59 -10.65 12.10
C LEU A 92 -9.35 -9.58 13.16
N ASN A 93 -8.74 -10.00 14.25
CA ASN A 93 -8.30 -9.07 15.28
C ASN A 93 -6.95 -8.47 14.89
N ARG A 94 -6.76 -7.21 15.13
CA ARG A 94 -5.49 -6.49 14.95
C ARG A 94 -4.30 -7.23 15.57
N ARG A 95 -4.49 -7.88 16.72
CA ARG A 95 -3.44 -8.66 17.41
C ARG A 95 -2.80 -9.72 16.54
N VAL A 96 -3.57 -10.35 15.66
CA VAL A 96 -3.05 -11.37 14.73
C VAL A 96 -1.93 -10.81 13.84
N CYS A 97 -2.07 -9.57 13.41
CA CYS A 97 -1.05 -8.89 12.62
C CYS A 97 0.12 -8.43 13.50
N GLU A 98 -0.20 -7.90 14.67
CA GLU A 98 0.76 -7.31 15.61
C GLU A 98 1.75 -8.32 16.17
N GLU A 99 1.32 -9.55 16.39
CA GLU A 99 2.16 -10.65 16.90
C GLU A 99 3.41 -10.87 16.02
N CYS A 100 3.30 -10.61 14.73
CA CYS A 100 4.41 -10.73 13.80
C CYS A 100 5.02 -9.38 13.40
N HIS A 101 4.19 -8.36 13.14
CA HIS A 101 4.61 -7.09 12.52
C HIS A 101 4.90 -5.96 13.51
N LEU A 102 4.53 -6.10 14.77
CA LEU A 102 4.88 -5.17 15.87
C LEU A 102 5.71 -5.85 16.96
N ASN A 103 6.29 -7.00 16.67
CA ASN A 103 7.09 -7.78 17.59
C ASN A 103 8.53 -7.89 17.07
N ASP A 104 9.42 -7.05 17.59
CA ASP A 104 10.84 -6.98 17.21
C ASP A 104 11.62 -8.31 17.43
N LYS A 105 11.04 -9.27 18.16
CA LYS A 105 11.63 -10.60 18.35
C LYS A 105 11.40 -11.53 17.15
N THR A 106 10.55 -11.15 16.22
CA THR A 106 10.29 -11.93 15.02
C THR A 106 11.17 -11.48 13.85
N LYS A 107 11.38 -12.40 12.91
CA LYS A 107 12.10 -12.12 11.66
C LYS A 107 11.26 -11.43 10.59
N TRP A 108 10.00 -11.17 10.86
CA TRP A 108 9.07 -10.59 9.89
C TRP A 108 9.26 -9.07 9.77
N PRO A 109 8.91 -8.48 8.62
CA PRO A 109 9.02 -7.04 8.42
C PRO A 109 8.29 -6.26 9.52
N GLN A 110 9.00 -5.39 10.21
CA GLN A 110 8.42 -4.56 11.28
C GLN A 110 7.87 -3.26 10.71
N ILE A 111 6.59 -3.02 10.95
CA ILE A 111 5.88 -1.84 10.45
C ILE A 111 6.00 -0.63 11.37
N SER A 112 6.32 -0.84 12.64
CA SER A 112 6.44 0.23 13.66
C SER A 112 7.48 1.31 13.32
N LYS A 113 8.45 0.97 12.45
CA LYS A 113 9.55 1.86 12.08
C LYS A 113 9.38 2.51 10.71
N THR A 114 8.21 2.38 10.11
CA THR A 114 7.93 2.93 8.78
C THR A 114 7.07 4.18 8.88
N ALA A 115 7.40 5.21 8.10
CA ALA A 115 6.80 6.54 8.19
C ALA A 115 5.27 6.52 8.05
N GLY A 116 4.76 5.73 7.11
CA GLY A 116 3.32 5.63 6.87
C GLY A 116 2.57 4.96 8.01
N HIS A 117 3.07 3.83 8.51
CA HIS A 117 2.41 3.14 9.62
C HIS A 117 2.55 3.89 10.94
N GLU A 118 3.70 4.53 11.19
CA GLU A 118 3.88 5.41 12.36
C GLU A 118 2.77 6.46 12.43
N LEU A 119 2.48 7.12 11.30
CA LEU A 119 1.47 8.17 11.26
C LEU A 119 0.04 7.60 11.35
N HIS A 120 -0.28 6.58 10.55
CA HIS A 120 -1.65 6.08 10.40
C HIS A 120 -2.05 5.11 11.51
N VAL A 121 -1.18 4.20 11.86
CA VAL A 121 -1.49 3.15 12.84
C VAL A 121 -1.22 3.64 14.28
N LYS A 122 -0.07 4.28 14.50
CA LYS A 122 0.34 4.65 15.86
C LYS A 122 -0.23 5.99 16.30
N ARG A 123 -0.19 7.03 15.45
CA ARG A 123 -0.71 8.36 15.84
C ARG A 123 -2.20 8.51 15.56
N ALA A 124 -2.69 8.06 14.43
CA ALA A 124 -4.10 8.14 14.06
C ALA A 124 -4.93 6.93 14.52
N ASN A 125 -4.30 5.91 15.11
CA ASN A 125 -4.92 4.69 15.62
C ASN A 125 -5.84 3.98 14.62
N LEU A 126 -5.46 3.95 13.34
CA LEU A 126 -6.21 3.24 12.31
C LEU A 126 -5.97 1.74 12.40
N GLU A 127 -7.03 0.98 12.18
CA GLU A 127 -6.98 -0.48 12.11
C GLU A 127 -6.25 -0.95 10.84
N CYS A 128 -5.54 -2.07 10.94
CA CYS A 128 -4.80 -2.66 9.82
C CYS A 128 -5.71 -2.89 8.61
N LEU A 129 -6.92 -3.37 8.87
CA LEU A 129 -7.90 -3.70 7.86
C LEU A 129 -8.55 -2.48 7.20
N SER A 130 -8.40 -1.27 7.74
CA SER A 130 -8.87 -0.04 7.08
C SER A 130 -8.18 0.17 5.72
N CYS A 131 -6.96 -0.33 5.58
CA CYS A 131 -6.20 -0.25 4.34
C CYS A 131 -6.03 -1.62 3.65
N HIS A 132 -5.86 -2.68 4.44
CA HIS A 132 -5.53 -4.01 3.91
C HIS A 132 -6.73 -4.92 3.64
N LEU A 133 -7.98 -4.51 3.98
CA LEU A 133 -9.17 -5.36 3.81
C LEU A 133 -9.45 -5.77 2.36
N PRO A 134 -9.45 -4.87 1.37
CA PRO A 134 -9.82 -5.22 -0.01
C PRO A 134 -8.82 -6.16 -0.68
N SER A 135 -7.57 -6.09 -0.26
CA SER A 135 -6.49 -6.91 -0.79
C SER A 135 -5.88 -7.84 0.26
N LEU A 136 -6.69 -8.30 1.20
CA LEU A 136 -6.23 -8.95 2.42
C LEU A 136 -5.24 -10.09 2.17
N HIS A 137 -5.55 -10.97 1.22
CA HIS A 137 -4.64 -12.06 0.88
C HIS A 137 -3.44 -11.60 0.04
N ALA A 138 -3.51 -10.48 -0.66
CA ALA A 138 -2.40 -9.87 -1.39
C ALA A 138 -1.63 -8.82 -0.57
N VAL A 139 -2.25 -8.31 0.49
CA VAL A 139 -1.67 -7.33 1.46
C VAL A 139 -1.16 -6.03 0.82
N LYS A 140 -1.63 -5.69 -0.36
CA LYS A 140 -1.26 -4.45 -1.06
C LYS A 140 -2.48 -3.53 -1.18
N PRO A 141 -2.56 -2.46 -0.39
CA PRO A 141 -3.58 -1.43 -0.58
C PRO A 141 -3.46 -0.82 -1.96
N THR A 142 -4.59 -0.44 -2.54
CA THR A 142 -4.66 0.32 -3.78
C THR A 142 -4.80 1.82 -3.49
N THR A 143 -4.71 2.67 -4.50
CA THR A 143 -5.00 4.10 -4.35
C THR A 143 -6.39 4.38 -3.82
N LYS A 144 -7.35 3.49 -4.05
CA LYS A 144 -8.74 3.63 -3.61
C LYS A 144 -8.84 3.73 -2.09
N GLU A 145 -8.09 2.93 -1.35
CA GLU A 145 -8.08 2.96 0.12
C GLU A 145 -7.52 4.30 0.64
N CYS A 146 -6.51 4.85 -0.04
CA CYS A 146 -5.95 6.15 0.32
C CYS A 146 -6.98 7.28 0.13
N VAL A 147 -7.64 7.33 -1.03
CA VAL A 147 -8.56 8.42 -1.35
C VAL A 147 -9.89 8.36 -0.59
N THR A 148 -10.20 7.26 0.07
CA THR A 148 -11.35 7.18 0.97
C THR A 148 -11.27 8.24 2.08
N CYS A 149 -10.07 8.49 2.60
CA CYS A 149 -9.83 9.52 3.62
C CYS A 149 -9.16 10.76 3.02
N HIS A 150 -8.31 10.58 2.01
CA HIS A 150 -7.55 11.64 1.35
C HIS A 150 -8.22 12.09 0.02
N SER A 151 -9.53 12.29 0.01
CA SER A 151 -10.30 12.62 -1.21
C SER A 151 -9.84 13.91 -1.91
N LYS A 152 -9.33 14.89 -1.15
CA LYS A 152 -8.79 16.14 -1.68
C LYS A 152 -7.38 16.01 -2.27
N ALA A 153 -6.70 14.90 -1.98
CA ALA A 153 -5.32 14.65 -2.43
C ALA A 153 -5.25 13.89 -3.76
N SER A 154 -6.37 13.77 -4.49
CA SER A 154 -6.30 13.21 -5.85
C SER A 154 -5.36 14.08 -6.67
N ALA A 155 -4.20 13.51 -7.01
CA ALA A 155 -3.17 14.22 -7.73
C ALA A 155 -3.72 14.76 -9.06
N ASN A 156 -3.81 16.06 -9.16
CA ASN A 156 -4.27 16.71 -10.40
C ASN A 156 -3.07 17.02 -11.31
N ILE A 157 -2.15 16.04 -11.40
CA ILE A 157 -0.91 16.21 -12.13
C ILE A 157 -0.97 15.38 -13.42
N GLY A 158 -1.45 15.94 -14.50
CA GLY A 158 -1.28 15.41 -15.85
C GLY A 158 -1.18 13.87 -15.94
N GLY A 159 -0.11 13.35 -16.51
CA GLY A 159 0.14 11.92 -16.68
C GLY A 159 0.43 11.13 -15.40
N MET A 160 0.59 11.79 -14.24
CA MET A 160 0.86 11.09 -12.97
C MET A 160 -0.41 10.64 -12.23
N LYS A 161 -1.59 10.88 -12.76
CA LYS A 161 -2.87 10.44 -12.17
C LYS A 161 -2.98 8.92 -11.98
N ALA A 162 -2.29 8.16 -12.84
CA ALA A 162 -2.29 6.70 -12.78
C ALA A 162 -1.30 6.12 -11.75
N PHE A 163 -0.44 6.94 -11.16
CA PHE A 163 0.57 6.47 -10.23
C PHE A 163 -0.02 6.22 -8.85
N HIS A 164 0.46 5.15 -8.22
CA HIS A 164 0.12 4.87 -6.83
C HIS A 164 0.75 5.94 -5.92
N CYS A 165 0.02 6.35 -4.87
CA CYS A 165 0.47 7.39 -3.94
C CYS A 165 1.86 7.12 -3.36
N THR A 166 2.17 5.84 -3.11
CA THR A 166 3.45 5.41 -2.55
C THR A 166 4.65 5.54 -3.49
N MET A 167 4.44 5.85 -4.75
CA MET A 167 5.55 6.17 -5.66
C MET A 167 6.22 7.49 -5.29
N CYS A 168 5.46 8.43 -4.75
CA CYS A 168 5.98 9.70 -4.26
C CYS A 168 6.09 9.72 -2.74
N HIS A 169 5.06 9.23 -2.06
CA HIS A 169 5.04 9.12 -0.61
C HIS A 169 5.58 7.75 -0.17
N GLN A 170 6.84 7.71 0.23
CA GLN A 170 7.53 6.47 0.59
C GLN A 170 6.99 5.93 1.94
N PHE A 171 5.81 5.30 1.88
CA PHE A 171 5.03 4.87 3.03
C PHE A 171 5.79 3.89 3.94
N ILE A 172 6.56 2.98 3.35
CA ILE A 172 7.35 1.97 4.06
C ILE A 172 8.79 2.40 4.35
N ALA A 173 9.21 3.61 3.95
CA ALA A 173 10.50 4.15 4.33
C ALA A 173 10.53 4.49 5.83
N LYS A 174 11.73 4.72 6.37
CA LYS A 174 11.90 5.26 7.72
C LYS A 174 11.31 6.67 7.82
N ALA A 175 11.32 7.26 9.01
CA ALA A 175 10.82 8.61 9.29
C ALA A 175 11.13 9.60 8.17
N ASP A 176 10.25 10.54 7.91
CA ASP A 176 10.29 11.57 6.85
C ASP A 176 9.95 11.13 5.42
N GLY A 177 9.88 9.82 5.13
CA GLY A 177 9.56 9.32 3.78
C GLY A 177 8.18 9.72 3.23
N LEU A 178 7.27 10.21 4.08
CA LEU A 178 5.94 10.65 3.63
C LEU A 178 5.96 12.01 2.91
N LYS A 179 6.96 12.85 3.16
CA LYS A 179 7.15 14.07 2.38
C LYS A 179 8.06 13.74 1.21
N PRO A 180 7.56 13.82 -0.04
CA PRO A 180 8.44 13.60 -1.19
C PRO A 180 9.57 14.63 -1.18
N ALA A 181 10.80 14.16 -1.18
CA ALA A 181 11.98 14.99 -1.36
C ALA A 181 12.23 15.22 -2.86
N SER A 182 13.11 16.17 -3.18
CA SER A 182 13.45 16.48 -4.58
C SER A 182 14.00 15.28 -5.32
N GLU A 183 14.74 14.40 -4.64
CA GLU A 183 15.30 13.15 -5.17
C GLU A 183 14.22 12.20 -5.68
N THR A 184 13.06 12.19 -5.03
CA THR A 184 11.89 11.40 -5.49
C THR A 184 11.39 11.87 -6.85
N CYS A 185 11.39 13.18 -7.06
CA CYS A 185 11.01 13.79 -8.34
C CYS A 185 12.06 13.53 -9.41
N VAL A 186 13.32 13.74 -9.09
CA VAL A 186 14.48 13.57 -9.98
C VAL A 186 14.65 12.11 -10.40
N GLY A 187 14.24 11.15 -9.58
CA GLY A 187 14.25 9.74 -9.95
C GLY A 187 13.51 9.42 -11.26
N CYS A 188 12.47 10.20 -11.59
CA CYS A 188 11.76 10.11 -12.86
C CYS A 188 12.06 11.32 -13.79
N HIS A 189 12.25 12.48 -13.21
CA HIS A 189 12.41 13.75 -13.96
C HIS A 189 13.86 14.15 -14.21
N GLY A 190 14.85 13.50 -13.59
CA GLY A 190 16.27 13.84 -13.75
C GLY A 190 16.86 13.54 -15.12
N GLY A 191 16.33 12.55 -15.82
CA GLY A 191 16.68 12.24 -17.22
C GLY A 191 15.73 12.86 -18.24
N MET A 192 14.62 13.42 -17.80
CA MET A 192 13.72 14.19 -18.62
C MET A 192 14.27 15.61 -18.67
N SER A 193 15.19 15.85 -19.61
CA SER A 193 15.39 17.18 -20.07
C SER A 193 14.01 17.71 -20.48
N LEU A 194 13.43 18.58 -19.68
CA LEU A 194 12.28 19.35 -20.11
C LEU A 194 12.77 20.23 -21.26
N LYS A 195 12.85 19.66 -22.45
CA LYS A 195 13.42 20.29 -23.68
C LYS A 195 14.90 20.72 -23.55
N GLY A 196 15.73 19.91 -22.90
CA GLY A 196 17.15 20.19 -22.71
C GLY A 196 17.48 21.12 -21.53
N GLU A 197 16.51 21.48 -20.70
CA GLU A 197 16.72 22.35 -19.55
C GLU A 197 16.94 21.52 -18.29
N THR A 198 18.19 21.34 -17.89
CA THR A 198 18.53 20.83 -16.55
C THR A 198 18.37 21.95 -15.53
N PHE A 199 17.97 21.59 -14.30
CA PHE A 199 17.97 22.57 -13.19
C PHE A 199 19.43 22.94 -12.89
N PRO A 200 19.88 24.18 -13.15
CA PRO A 200 21.28 24.51 -13.00
C PRO A 200 21.66 24.52 -11.52
N ALA A 201 22.78 23.87 -11.19
CA ALA A 201 23.32 23.82 -9.83
C ALA A 201 23.60 25.23 -9.26
N GLN A 202 23.76 26.22 -10.12
CA GLN A 202 24.04 27.60 -9.77
C GLN A 202 22.81 28.50 -9.82
N ALA A 203 21.62 27.95 -10.00
CA ALA A 203 20.40 28.72 -9.96
C ALA A 203 20.28 29.47 -8.62
N PRO A 204 19.87 30.74 -8.63
CA PRO A 204 19.76 31.54 -7.40
C PRO A 204 18.68 30.99 -6.43
N MET A 205 17.82 30.11 -6.91
CA MET A 205 16.75 29.51 -6.13
C MET A 205 17.02 28.00 -5.96
N GLN A 206 17.70 27.63 -4.90
CA GLN A 206 18.03 26.26 -4.51
C GLN A 206 16.94 25.67 -3.60
N PHE A 207 15.68 25.73 -4.02
CA PHE A 207 14.56 25.19 -3.25
C PHE A 207 14.17 23.81 -3.74
N GLY A 208 13.56 23.01 -2.85
CA GLY A 208 12.96 21.74 -3.26
C GLY A 208 11.83 21.93 -4.27
N CYS A 209 11.62 20.97 -5.14
CA CYS A 209 10.65 21.03 -6.24
C CYS A 209 9.23 21.44 -5.76
N ALA A 210 8.82 20.95 -4.59
CA ALA A 210 7.50 21.23 -3.99
C ALA A 210 7.32 22.68 -3.52
N ALA A 211 8.39 23.47 -3.43
CA ALA A 211 8.28 24.90 -3.12
C ALA A 211 7.51 25.64 -4.23
N CYS A 212 7.75 25.25 -5.47
CA CYS A 212 7.13 25.84 -6.65
C CYS A 212 6.01 24.95 -7.21
N HIS A 213 6.26 23.66 -7.36
CA HIS A 213 5.30 22.72 -7.91
C HIS A 213 4.33 22.22 -6.85
N LYS A 214 3.03 22.34 -7.10
CA LYS A 214 1.95 21.90 -6.18
C LYS A 214 1.23 20.67 -6.75
N PRO A 215 1.78 19.47 -6.55
CA PRO A 215 1.30 18.27 -7.23
C PRO A 215 -0.18 17.94 -7.00
N HIS A 216 -0.75 18.29 -5.86
CA HIS A 216 -2.14 17.98 -5.51
C HIS A 216 -3.14 19.09 -5.80
N SER A 217 -2.68 20.24 -6.31
CA SER A 217 -3.57 21.36 -6.61
C SER A 217 -3.47 21.81 -8.05
N ARG A 218 -2.27 22.08 -8.52
CA ARG A 218 -2.02 22.58 -9.87
C ARG A 218 -0.61 22.19 -10.33
N PRO A 219 -0.48 21.73 -11.58
CA PRO A 219 0.81 21.29 -12.11
C PRO A 219 1.69 22.44 -12.56
N LEU A 220 1.10 23.55 -12.94
CA LEU A 220 1.82 24.70 -13.50
C LEU A 220 1.94 25.83 -12.47
N LEU A 221 3.07 26.54 -12.54
CA LEU A 221 3.30 27.73 -11.75
C LEU A 221 2.32 28.84 -12.12
N SER A 222 1.87 29.55 -11.11
CA SER A 222 1.08 30.80 -11.27
C SER A 222 1.91 31.99 -10.88
N PHE A 223 1.44 33.15 -11.27
CA PHE A 223 2.03 34.43 -10.89
C PHE A 223 2.15 34.58 -9.37
N SER A 224 1.13 34.15 -8.65
CA SER A 224 1.11 34.23 -7.18
C SER A 224 2.19 33.36 -6.50
N ASP A 225 2.68 32.31 -7.13
CA ASP A 225 3.76 31.50 -6.55
C ASP A 225 5.08 32.29 -6.52
N CYS A 226 5.32 33.05 -7.55
CA CYS A 226 6.50 33.91 -7.62
C CYS A 226 6.39 35.07 -6.62
N LEU A 227 5.23 35.69 -6.51
CA LEU A 227 4.98 36.81 -5.60
C LEU A 227 5.03 36.42 -4.13
N ALA A 228 4.84 35.14 -3.79
CA ALA A 228 4.98 34.66 -2.41
C ALA A 228 6.38 34.96 -1.84
N CYS A 229 7.41 34.91 -2.70
CA CYS A 229 8.80 35.24 -2.30
C CYS A 229 9.28 36.58 -2.85
N HIS A 230 8.67 37.06 -3.92
CA HIS A 230 9.03 38.29 -4.61
C HIS A 230 7.89 39.34 -4.60
N PRO A 231 7.36 39.73 -3.42
CA PRO A 231 6.18 40.63 -3.38
C PRO A 231 6.44 42.02 -3.97
N LYS A 232 7.68 42.50 -3.88
CA LYS A 232 8.07 43.83 -4.34
C LYS A 232 8.56 43.87 -5.81
N ILE A 233 8.58 42.72 -6.49
CA ILE A 233 9.13 42.65 -7.86
C ILE A 233 8.35 43.54 -8.86
N THR A 234 7.07 43.77 -8.56
CA THR A 234 6.21 44.64 -9.38
C THR A 234 6.53 46.13 -9.24
N GLU A 235 7.28 46.50 -8.18
CA GLU A 235 7.73 47.88 -7.93
C GLU A 235 9.03 48.16 -8.68
N ASP A 236 9.75 47.16 -9.13
CA ASP A 236 10.96 47.34 -9.94
C ASP A 236 10.58 47.94 -11.30
N ARG A 237 11.24 49.03 -11.67
CA ARG A 237 10.98 49.81 -12.90
C ARG A 237 10.90 48.94 -14.16
N ARG A 238 11.76 47.94 -14.27
CA ARG A 238 11.81 47.02 -15.40
C ARG A 238 10.55 46.15 -15.52
N HIS A 239 9.88 45.86 -14.40
CA HIS A 239 8.64 45.11 -14.35
C HIS A 239 7.41 45.98 -14.37
N PHE A 240 7.50 47.18 -13.81
CA PHE A 240 6.42 48.17 -13.78
C PHE A 240 6.01 48.65 -15.17
N GLU A 241 6.97 48.91 -16.05
CA GLU A 241 6.72 49.33 -17.43
C GLU A 241 6.01 48.25 -18.27
N ARG A 242 5.99 46.99 -17.78
CA ARG A 242 5.41 45.84 -18.46
C ARG A 242 4.16 45.30 -17.74
N LYS A 243 3.31 46.19 -17.25
CA LYS A 243 2.08 45.85 -16.48
C LYS A 243 1.15 44.82 -17.13
N ALA A 244 1.23 44.58 -18.42
CA ALA A 244 0.42 43.59 -19.13
C ALA A 244 0.91 42.13 -18.98
N LEU A 245 2.09 41.92 -18.37
CA LEU A 245 2.66 40.58 -18.25
C LEU A 245 2.21 39.89 -16.95
N THR A 246 1.18 39.08 -17.04
CA THR A 246 0.62 38.33 -15.91
C THR A 246 1.35 37.03 -15.61
N LYS A 247 2.39 36.67 -16.36
CA LYS A 247 3.12 35.40 -16.23
C LYS A 247 4.63 35.63 -16.27
N CYS A 248 5.29 35.46 -15.13
CA CYS A 248 6.74 35.56 -15.03
C CYS A 248 7.48 34.62 -15.99
N VAL A 249 6.93 33.42 -16.18
CA VAL A 249 7.50 32.38 -17.05
C VAL A 249 7.50 32.71 -18.55
N THR A 250 6.87 33.82 -18.96
CA THR A 250 6.94 34.30 -20.33
C THR A 250 8.33 34.85 -20.66
N CYS A 251 8.99 35.46 -19.68
CA CYS A 251 10.33 36.03 -19.82
C CYS A 251 11.38 35.22 -19.04
N HIS A 252 11.00 34.66 -17.88
CA HIS A 252 11.89 33.87 -17.06
C HIS A 252 11.61 32.36 -17.28
N LYS A 253 12.63 31.65 -17.78
CA LYS A 253 12.57 30.21 -17.89
C LYS A 253 12.81 29.59 -16.50
N PRO A 254 11.85 28.87 -15.93
CA PRO A 254 11.91 28.49 -14.52
C PRO A 254 13.15 27.68 -14.12
N HIS A 255 13.69 26.85 -14.99
CA HIS A 255 14.84 26.02 -14.68
C HIS A 255 16.18 26.58 -15.17
N ASP A 256 16.16 27.57 -16.03
CA ASP A 256 17.37 28.24 -16.55
C ASP A 256 17.65 29.61 -15.88
N TRP A 257 16.63 30.22 -15.31
CA TRP A 257 16.67 31.52 -14.60
C TRP A 257 17.26 32.67 -15.40
N LYS A 258 17.61 32.48 -16.65
CA LYS A 258 18.04 33.54 -17.55
C LYS A 258 16.81 34.29 -18.06
N ALA A 259 16.79 35.58 -17.89
CA ALA A 259 15.79 36.42 -18.55
C ALA A 259 15.97 36.33 -20.07
N VAL A 260 14.92 35.97 -20.77
CA VAL A 260 14.90 36.08 -22.23
C VAL A 260 14.91 37.59 -22.56
N THR A 261 15.99 38.04 -23.15
CA THR A 261 16.03 39.41 -23.70
C THR A 261 15.01 39.49 -24.82
N VAL A 262 13.83 40.03 -24.51
CA VAL A 262 12.87 40.37 -25.55
C VAL A 262 13.44 41.60 -26.26
N SER A 263 14.01 41.41 -27.43
CA SER A 263 14.40 42.51 -28.32
C SER A 263 13.14 43.33 -28.64
N THR A 264 13.04 44.48 -28.06
CA THR A 264 12.04 45.50 -28.47
C THR A 264 12.49 46.06 -29.79
N THR A 265 12.10 45.42 -30.89
CA THR A 265 12.08 46.13 -32.17
C THR A 265 11.07 47.25 -32.02
N LYS A 266 11.56 48.48 -31.86
CA LYS A 266 10.77 49.67 -32.04
C LYS A 266 10.32 49.68 -33.50
N SER A 267 9.05 49.52 -33.73
CA SER A 267 8.39 49.95 -34.97
C SER A 267 8.08 51.42 -34.90
#